data_687e46ed51baea4f1afd92533b402352
#
_entry.id   687e46ed51baea4f1afd92533b402352
#
_cell.length_a   1.000
_cell.length_b   1.000
_cell.length_c   1.000
_cell.angle_alpha   90.00
_cell.angle_beta   90.00
_cell.angle_gamma   90.00
#
_symmetry.space_group_name_H-M   'P 1'
#
loop_
_entity.id
_entity.type
_entity.pdbx_description
1 polymer ?
#
loop_
_entity_poly.entity_id
_entity_poly.type
_entity_poly.pdbx_seq_one_letter_code
_entity_poly.pdbx_strand_id
1 'polypeptide(L)'
;MENKKLLGHIAAIFTIIVWGTTFISTKVLLTDFNPVEILFIRLLLGLVALFIVYPKPMKGLSVKQELTFAAAGLTGITMYYLMENIALNLTMASNVGVIVSVSPIFTVILASIFLKSEGKLKLNFFLGFIVAMIGIA
;
A
#
# COMPACT_ATOMS: atom_id res chain seq x y z
N MET A 1 24.30 13.21 -9.11
CA MET A 1 23.07 13.26 -8.28
C MET A 1 21.80 13.19 -9.13
N GLU A 2 21.78 13.70 -10.35
CA GLU A 2 20.65 13.72 -11.28
C GLU A 2 20.16 12.32 -11.68
N ASN A 3 21.08 11.42 -12.04
CA ASN A 3 20.73 10.05 -12.41
C ASN A 3 20.02 9.24 -11.31
N LYS A 4 20.29 9.52 -10.02
CA LYS A 4 19.60 8.87 -8.90
C LYS A 4 18.15 9.36 -8.74
N LYS A 5 17.90 10.64 -9.02
CA LYS A 5 16.55 11.21 -9.02
C LYS A 5 15.70 10.65 -10.16
N LEU A 6 16.29 10.60 -11.37
CA LEU A 6 15.62 10.02 -12.54
C LEU A 6 15.27 8.55 -12.31
N LEU A 7 16.19 7.75 -11.79
CA LEU A 7 15.95 6.35 -11.45
C LEU A 7 14.82 6.20 -10.41
N GLY A 8 14.79 7.08 -9.40
CA GLY A 8 13.72 7.11 -8.41
C GLY A 8 12.34 7.40 -9.03
N HIS A 9 12.26 8.35 -9.96
CA HIS A 9 11.01 8.64 -10.66
C HIS A 9 10.55 7.49 -11.56
N ILE A 10 11.46 6.86 -12.29
CA ILE A 10 11.15 5.70 -13.13
C ILE A 10 10.65 4.54 -12.25
N ALA A 11 11.33 4.25 -11.14
CA ALA A 11 10.90 3.21 -10.22
C ALA A 11 9.51 3.51 -9.62
N ALA A 12 9.23 4.77 -9.27
CA ALA A 12 7.92 5.17 -8.77
C ALA A 12 6.81 4.99 -9.81
N ILE A 13 7.03 5.41 -11.05
CA ILE A 13 6.06 5.22 -12.14
C ILE A 13 5.81 3.73 -12.39
N PHE A 14 6.86 2.92 -12.46
CA PHE A 14 6.74 1.47 -12.61
C PHE A 14 5.93 0.85 -11.48
N THR A 15 6.20 1.23 -10.24
CA THR A 15 5.46 0.75 -9.06
C THR A 15 3.98 1.11 -9.15
N ILE A 16 3.64 2.34 -9.56
CA ILE A 16 2.25 2.78 -9.70
C ILE A 16 1.52 1.96 -10.77
N ILE A 17 2.16 1.71 -11.92
CA ILE A 17 1.58 0.90 -12.99
C ILE A 17 1.33 -0.53 -12.51
N VAL A 18 2.33 -1.16 -11.89
CA VAL A 18 2.19 -2.51 -11.34
C VAL A 18 1.09 -2.54 -10.30
N TRP A 19 1.05 -1.58 -9.40
CA TRP A 19 0.03 -1.53 -8.34
C TRP A 19 -1.37 -1.33 -8.91
N GLY A 20 -1.54 -0.43 -9.91
CA GLY A 20 -2.83 -0.23 -10.58
C GLY A 20 -3.36 -1.50 -11.26
N THR A 21 -2.48 -2.32 -11.85
CA THR A 21 -2.88 -3.59 -12.48
C THR A 21 -3.27 -4.67 -11.45
N THR A 22 -2.81 -4.58 -10.19
CA THR A 22 -3.16 -5.57 -9.17
C THR A 22 -4.65 -5.59 -8.82
N PHE A 23 -5.34 -4.45 -8.88
CA PHE A 23 -6.80 -4.39 -8.64
C PHE A 23 -7.57 -5.23 -9.68
N ILE A 24 -7.19 -5.09 -10.96
CA ILE A 24 -7.82 -5.84 -12.05
C ILE A 24 -7.50 -7.34 -11.92
N SER A 25 -6.23 -7.67 -11.69
CA SER A 25 -5.78 -9.06 -11.53
C SER A 25 -6.47 -9.72 -10.34
N THR A 26 -6.59 -9.03 -9.21
CA THR A 26 -7.30 -9.55 -8.03
C THR A 26 -8.78 -9.75 -8.32
N LYS A 27 -9.42 -8.82 -9.05
CA LYS A 27 -10.83 -8.96 -9.45
C LYS A 27 -11.07 -10.20 -10.31
N VAL A 28 -10.15 -10.51 -11.22
CA VAL A 28 -10.21 -11.73 -12.03
C VAL A 28 -10.01 -12.98 -11.17
N LEU A 29 -9.04 -12.97 -10.25
CA LEU A 29 -8.81 -14.12 -9.34
C LEU A 29 -10.00 -14.40 -8.42
N LEU A 30 -10.76 -13.37 -8.05
CA LEU A 30 -11.96 -13.50 -7.21
C LEU A 30 -13.13 -14.24 -7.90
N THR A 31 -13.02 -14.57 -9.19
CA THR A 31 -13.98 -15.45 -9.86
C THR A 31 -13.84 -16.92 -9.42
N ASP A 32 -12.62 -17.33 -9.08
CA ASP A 32 -12.28 -18.72 -8.79
C ASP A 32 -11.80 -18.94 -7.33
N PHE A 33 -11.31 -17.88 -6.68
CA PHE A 33 -10.72 -17.93 -5.33
C PHE A 33 -11.45 -17.00 -4.36
N ASN A 34 -11.49 -17.41 -3.08
CA ASN A 34 -12.00 -16.55 -2.01
C ASN A 34 -10.99 -15.44 -1.63
N PRO A 35 -11.46 -14.30 -1.08
CA PRO A 35 -10.59 -13.20 -0.63
C PRO A 35 -9.44 -13.63 0.29
N VAL A 36 -9.70 -14.59 1.18
CA VAL A 36 -8.71 -15.12 2.14
C VAL A 36 -7.67 -15.99 1.45
N GLU A 37 -8.07 -16.80 0.49
CA GLU A 37 -7.15 -17.65 -0.30
C GLU A 37 -6.18 -16.81 -1.11
N ILE A 38 -6.68 -15.78 -1.78
CA ILE A 38 -5.84 -14.83 -2.53
C ILE A 38 -4.85 -14.14 -1.60
N LEU A 39 -5.32 -13.68 -0.42
CA LEU A 39 -4.45 -13.08 0.59
C LEU A 39 -3.34 -14.04 1.00
N PHE A 40 -3.69 -15.28 1.35
CA PHE A 40 -2.72 -16.29 1.80
C PHE A 40 -1.67 -16.59 0.74
N ILE A 41 -2.09 -16.84 -0.50
CA ILE A 41 -1.18 -17.13 -1.62
C ILE A 41 -0.26 -15.94 -1.87
N ARG A 42 -0.78 -14.70 -1.86
CA ARG A 42 -0.01 -13.47 -2.05
C ARG A 42 1.05 -13.29 -0.96
N LEU A 43 0.68 -13.49 0.31
CA LEU A 43 1.60 -13.40 1.43
C LEU A 43 2.68 -14.48 1.36
N LEU A 44 2.31 -15.70 1.02
CA LEU A 44 3.25 -16.81 0.88
C LEU A 44 4.26 -16.57 -0.25
N LEU A 45 3.78 -16.18 -1.43
CA LEU A 45 4.65 -15.84 -2.56
C LEU A 45 5.56 -14.65 -2.26
N GLY A 46 5.03 -13.62 -1.60
CA GLY A 46 5.81 -12.46 -1.16
C GLY A 46 6.90 -12.84 -0.17
N LEU A 47 6.59 -13.70 0.79
CA LEU A 47 7.56 -14.22 1.76
C LEU A 47 8.66 -15.03 1.07
N VAL A 48 8.29 -15.95 0.17
CA VAL A 48 9.26 -16.76 -0.59
C VAL A 48 10.16 -15.85 -1.44
N ALA A 49 9.59 -14.90 -2.16
CA ALA A 49 10.34 -13.93 -2.96
C ALA A 49 11.34 -13.13 -2.10
N LEU A 50 10.89 -12.68 -0.92
CA LEU A 50 11.74 -11.94 0.01
C LEU A 50 12.92 -12.80 0.50
N PHE A 51 12.68 -14.08 0.83
CA PHE A 51 13.76 -14.99 1.24
C PHE A 51 14.76 -15.28 0.12
N ILE A 52 14.30 -15.33 -1.14
CA ILE A 52 15.19 -15.52 -2.29
C ILE A 52 16.07 -14.27 -2.51
N VAL A 53 15.46 -13.07 -2.44
CA VAL A 53 16.18 -11.81 -2.70
C VAL A 53 17.07 -11.40 -1.54
N TYR A 54 16.62 -11.61 -0.30
CA TYR A 54 17.32 -11.20 0.90
C TYR A 54 17.22 -12.24 2.03
N PRO A 55 18.02 -13.31 1.98
CA PRO A 55 17.94 -14.44 2.93
C PRO A 55 18.55 -14.14 4.30
N LYS A 56 18.71 -12.87 4.68
CA LYS A 56 19.34 -12.48 5.94
C LYS A 56 18.27 -12.01 6.95
N PRO A 57 17.93 -12.81 7.97
CA PRO A 57 17.03 -12.35 9.02
C PRO A 57 17.68 -11.22 9.83
N MET A 58 16.87 -10.24 10.23
CA MET A 58 17.33 -9.22 11.17
C MET A 58 17.62 -9.88 12.52
N LYS A 59 18.84 -9.66 13.04
CA LYS A 59 19.26 -10.19 14.33
C LYS A 59 19.32 -9.07 15.38
N GLY A 60 19.10 -9.40 16.64
CA GLY A 60 19.26 -8.47 17.76
C GLY A 60 18.12 -7.49 17.95
N LEU A 61 16.93 -7.79 17.44
CA LEU A 61 15.74 -7.02 17.70
C LEU A 61 15.27 -7.22 19.15
N SER A 62 14.82 -6.14 19.79
CA SER A 62 14.13 -6.25 21.06
C SER A 62 12.69 -6.75 20.84
N VAL A 63 12.10 -7.41 21.84
CA VAL A 63 10.71 -7.89 21.80
C VAL A 63 9.73 -6.77 21.42
N LYS A 64 9.98 -5.54 21.89
CA LYS A 64 9.16 -4.38 21.54
C LYS A 64 9.22 -4.06 20.04
N GLN A 65 10.39 -4.16 19.42
CA GLN A 65 10.55 -3.95 17.98
C GLN A 65 9.86 -5.05 17.18
N GLU A 66 10.00 -6.31 17.60
CA GLU A 66 9.32 -7.45 16.97
C GLU A 66 7.79 -7.29 17.02
N LEU A 67 7.23 -6.93 18.19
CA LEU A 67 5.80 -6.65 18.33
C LEU A 67 5.35 -5.48 17.45
N THR A 68 6.17 -4.45 17.33
CA THR A 68 5.87 -3.31 16.43
C THR A 68 5.83 -3.74 14.97
N PHE A 69 6.78 -4.56 14.52
CA PHE A 69 6.77 -5.10 13.16
C PHE A 69 5.60 -6.07 12.93
N ALA A 70 5.28 -6.91 13.90
CA ALA A 70 4.13 -7.80 13.83
C ALA A 70 2.81 -7.01 13.74
N ALA A 71 2.64 -5.98 14.55
CA ALA A 71 1.47 -5.10 14.51
C ALA A 71 1.38 -4.35 13.17
N ALA A 72 2.50 -3.83 12.66
CA ALA A 72 2.54 -3.16 11.36
C ALA A 72 2.23 -4.12 10.21
N GLY A 73 2.73 -5.36 10.25
CA GLY A 73 2.41 -6.39 9.26
C GLY A 73 0.95 -6.81 9.30
N LEU A 74 0.39 -6.98 10.51
CA LEU A 74 -1.01 -7.34 10.68
C LEU A 74 -1.95 -6.23 10.17
N THR A 75 -1.72 -4.98 10.57
CA THR A 75 -2.61 -3.86 10.23
C THR A 75 -2.35 -3.32 8.82
N GLY A 76 -1.09 -3.08 8.47
CA GLY A 76 -0.71 -2.43 7.23
C GLY A 76 -0.67 -3.35 6.00
N ILE A 77 -0.57 -4.66 6.21
CA ILE A 77 -0.53 -5.63 5.10
C ILE A 77 -1.74 -6.56 5.17
N THR A 78 -1.86 -7.36 6.25
CA THR A 78 -2.85 -8.44 6.30
C THR A 78 -4.28 -7.89 6.29
N MET A 79 -4.61 -6.98 7.21
CA MET A 79 -5.96 -6.39 7.28
C MET A 79 -6.26 -5.52 6.05
N TYR A 80 -5.28 -4.75 5.59
CA TYR A 80 -5.44 -3.92 4.40
C TYR A 80 -5.81 -4.76 3.18
N TYR A 81 -5.01 -5.78 2.81
CA TYR A 81 -5.29 -6.61 1.65
C TYR A 81 -6.54 -7.48 1.82
N LEU A 82 -6.87 -7.91 3.04
CA LEU A 82 -8.11 -8.64 3.28
C LEU A 82 -9.32 -7.76 2.99
N MET A 83 -9.34 -6.53 3.51
CA MET A 83 -10.43 -5.57 3.27
C MET A 83 -10.51 -5.17 1.79
N GLU A 84 -9.36 -4.96 1.14
CA GLU A 84 -9.28 -4.68 -0.29
C GLU A 84 -9.88 -5.84 -1.12
N ASN A 85 -9.48 -7.07 -0.84
CA ASN A 85 -10.00 -8.25 -1.54
C ASN A 85 -11.52 -8.42 -1.33
N ILE A 86 -12.02 -8.19 -0.12
CA ILE A 86 -13.45 -8.23 0.19
C ILE A 86 -14.18 -7.12 -0.59
N ALA A 87 -13.65 -5.90 -0.60
CA ALA A 87 -14.22 -4.78 -1.34
C ALA A 87 -14.26 -5.08 -2.86
N LEU A 88 -13.17 -5.62 -3.42
CA LEU A 88 -13.11 -6.04 -4.81
C LEU A 88 -14.09 -7.15 -5.14
N ASN A 89 -14.40 -8.03 -4.20
CA ASN A 89 -15.44 -9.05 -4.39
C ASN A 89 -16.84 -8.43 -4.51
N LEU A 90 -17.10 -7.37 -3.75
CA LEU A 90 -18.42 -6.74 -3.64
C LEU A 90 -18.67 -5.62 -4.67
N THR A 91 -17.63 -5.00 -5.23
CA THR A 91 -17.77 -3.85 -6.14
C THR A 91 -16.75 -3.88 -7.30
N MET A 92 -16.83 -2.88 -8.18
CA MET A 92 -15.90 -2.75 -9.29
C MET A 92 -14.50 -2.32 -8.82
N ALA A 93 -13.45 -2.77 -9.54
CA ALA A 93 -12.07 -2.39 -9.24
C ALA A 93 -11.84 -0.87 -9.29
N SER A 94 -12.53 -0.16 -10.19
CA SER A 94 -12.50 1.31 -10.27
C SER A 94 -12.98 1.98 -8.98
N ASN A 95 -14.09 1.51 -8.39
CA ASN A 95 -14.62 2.08 -7.16
C ASN A 95 -13.63 1.90 -5.99
N VAL A 96 -13.02 0.72 -5.87
CA VAL A 96 -11.99 0.45 -4.85
C VAL A 96 -10.79 1.35 -5.08
N GLY A 97 -10.33 1.51 -6.33
CA GLY A 97 -9.23 2.41 -6.68
C GLY A 97 -9.48 3.87 -6.30
N VAL A 98 -10.69 4.39 -6.56
CA VAL A 98 -11.09 5.75 -6.14
C VAL A 98 -11.04 5.91 -4.62
N ILE A 99 -11.60 4.96 -3.87
CA ILE A 99 -11.59 5.01 -2.40
C ILE A 99 -10.17 4.93 -1.85
N VAL A 100 -9.32 4.04 -2.39
CA VAL A 100 -7.92 3.90 -1.96
C VAL A 100 -7.11 5.16 -2.25
N SER A 101 -7.43 5.90 -3.32
CA SER A 101 -6.74 7.15 -3.66
C SER A 101 -6.94 8.27 -2.63
N VAL A 102 -7.91 8.13 -1.72
CA VAL A 102 -8.10 9.04 -0.57
C VAL A 102 -7.08 8.78 0.56
N SER A 103 -6.43 7.61 0.60
CA SER A 103 -5.50 7.22 1.68
C SER A 103 -4.40 8.23 2.01
N PRO A 104 -3.78 8.94 1.04
CA PRO A 104 -2.73 9.90 1.33
C PRO A 104 -3.17 11.03 2.27
N ILE A 105 -4.44 11.46 2.20
CA ILE A 105 -4.94 12.52 3.09
C ILE A 105 -4.99 12.04 4.54
N PHE A 106 -5.49 10.81 4.77
CA PHE A 106 -5.51 10.22 6.11
C PHE A 106 -4.10 10.00 6.65
N THR A 107 -3.19 9.53 5.79
CA THR A 107 -1.78 9.33 6.16
C THR A 107 -1.14 10.63 6.62
N VAL A 108 -1.34 11.73 5.88
CA VAL A 108 -0.76 13.03 6.21
C VAL A 108 -1.39 13.62 7.48
N ILE A 109 -2.71 13.49 7.67
CA ILE A 109 -3.40 13.94 8.88
C ILE A 109 -2.87 13.17 10.10
N LEU A 110 -2.83 11.84 10.04
CA LEU A 110 -2.34 11.01 11.13
C LEU A 110 -0.87 11.28 11.43
N ALA A 111 -0.03 11.41 10.40
CA ALA A 111 1.37 11.75 10.56
C ALA A 111 1.55 13.11 11.26
N SER A 112 0.73 14.10 10.93
CA SER A 112 0.79 15.43 11.58
C SER A 112 0.39 15.38 13.06
N ILE A 113 -0.53 14.50 13.44
CA ILE A 113 -0.99 14.34 14.82
C ILE A 113 0.04 13.55 15.65
N PHE A 114 0.51 12.40 15.13
CA PHE A 114 1.31 11.46 15.90
C PHE A 114 2.80 11.72 15.85
N LEU A 115 3.33 12.18 14.71
CA LEU A 115 4.76 12.36 14.54
C LEU A 115 5.24 13.76 14.93
N LYS A 116 4.33 14.70 15.21
CA LYS A 116 4.66 16.13 15.46
C LYS A 116 5.70 16.65 14.46
N SER A 117 5.71 16.03 13.30
CA SER A 117 6.75 16.14 12.30
C SER A 117 6.77 17.54 11.72
N GLU A 118 7.93 17.99 11.34
CA GLU A 118 8.41 19.31 10.92
C GLU A 118 7.67 20.01 9.77
N GLY A 119 6.55 19.46 9.31
CA GLY A 119 5.77 20.01 8.21
C GLY A 119 4.36 20.40 8.62
N LYS A 120 4.11 21.68 8.89
CA LYS A 120 2.75 22.22 8.87
C LYS A 120 2.12 21.82 7.53
N LEU A 121 0.94 21.21 7.58
CA LEU A 121 0.15 20.89 6.39
C LEU A 121 0.00 22.17 5.56
N LYS A 122 0.66 22.22 4.40
CA LYS A 122 0.60 23.40 3.53
C LYS A 122 -0.72 23.36 2.76
N LEU A 123 -1.36 24.51 2.61
CA LEU A 123 -2.58 24.65 1.82
C LEU A 123 -2.44 24.04 0.41
N ASN A 124 -1.25 24.15 -0.18
CA ASN A 124 -0.94 23.59 -1.49
C ASN A 124 -1.12 22.06 -1.55
N PHE A 125 -0.94 21.34 -0.42
CA PHE A 125 -1.21 19.90 -0.36
C PHE A 125 -2.70 19.62 -0.54
N PHE A 126 -3.56 20.35 0.17
CA PHE A 126 -5.01 20.17 0.06
C PHE A 126 -5.54 20.57 -1.32
N LEU A 127 -5.03 21.68 -1.88
CA LEU A 127 -5.40 22.08 -3.25
C LEU A 127 -4.99 21.02 -4.27
N GLY A 128 -3.76 20.49 -4.19
CA GLY A 128 -3.30 19.42 -5.07
C GLY A 128 -4.12 18.14 -4.92
N PHE A 129 -4.51 17.79 -3.69
CA PHE A 129 -5.38 16.64 -3.42
C PHE A 129 -6.78 16.81 -4.05
N ILE A 130 -7.41 17.97 -3.88
CA ILE A 130 -8.73 18.27 -4.46
C ILE A 130 -8.67 18.17 -5.99
N VAL A 131 -7.65 18.76 -6.62
CA VAL A 131 -7.47 18.68 -8.07
C VAL A 131 -7.29 17.22 -8.53
N ALA A 132 -6.50 16.43 -7.79
CA ALA A 132 -6.31 15.02 -8.10
C ALA A 132 -7.63 14.23 -7.98
N MET A 133 -8.43 14.48 -6.95
CA MET A 133 -9.72 13.81 -6.74
C MET A 133 -10.75 14.16 -7.83
N ILE A 134 -10.79 15.41 -8.27
CA ILE A 134 -11.64 15.82 -9.41
C ILE A 134 -11.21 15.11 -10.70
N GLY A 135 -9.91 14.84 -10.89
CA GLY A 135 -9.41 14.12 -12.06
C GLY A 135 -9.67 12.61 -12.04
N ILE A 136 -10.02 12.04 -10.89
CA ILE A 136 -10.30 10.60 -10.70
C ILE A 136 -11.82 10.32 -10.76
N ALA A 137 -12.66 11.29 -10.36
CA ALA A 137 -14.12 11.17 -10.34
C ALA A 137 -14.73 11.29 -11.74
#